data_027b5d1b01604b0d3f28f40b50462e56
#
_entry.id   027b5d1b01604b0d3f28f40b50462e56
#
_cell.length_a   1.000
_cell.length_b   1.000
_cell.length_c   1.000
_cell.angle_alpha   90.00
_cell.angle_beta   90.00
_cell.angle_gamma   90.00
#
_symmetry.space_group_name_H-M   'P 1'
#
loop_
_entity.id
_entity.type
_entity.pdbx_description
1 polymer ?
#
loop_
_entity_poly.entity_id
_entity_poly.type
_entity_poly.pdbx_seq_one_letter_code
_entity_poly.pdbx_strand_id
1 'polypeptide(L)'
;MELYQRIAPDVKVGKDVKIFAFVNMYGCEIGDNSKIGAFVEIQKNAKIGRNVKVSSHTFICEGVTIEDDVFVGHNVSFINDKYPRATVAGGGLQTEADWAVVATLVKKGASIGTSSTILCGVTIGENAVVGAGSVVTKDIPANVVAAGVPARVLRKL
;
A
#
# COMPACT_ATOMS: atom_id res chain seq x y z
N MET A 1 -17.37 13.45 -15.96
CA MET A 1 -16.46 13.01 -17.03
C MET A 1 -15.34 12.24 -16.36
N GLU A 2 -15.34 10.92 -16.52
CA GLU A 2 -14.29 10.04 -16.03
C GLU A 2 -13.09 10.17 -16.96
N LEU A 3 -12.26 11.16 -16.71
CA LEU A 3 -11.07 11.37 -17.52
C LEU A 3 -9.93 10.50 -17.02
N TYR A 4 -9.53 9.53 -17.84
CA TYR A 4 -8.30 8.77 -17.65
C TYR A 4 -8.25 7.94 -16.37
N GLN A 5 -9.35 7.27 -16.01
CA GLN A 5 -9.38 6.29 -14.93
C GLN A 5 -9.49 4.89 -15.54
N ARG A 6 -8.65 3.96 -15.11
CA ARG A 6 -8.82 2.54 -15.35
C ARG A 6 -9.25 1.87 -14.06
N ILE A 7 -10.54 1.64 -13.92
CA ILE A 7 -11.14 0.93 -12.79
C ILE A 7 -11.84 -0.30 -13.35
N ALA A 8 -11.30 -1.48 -13.02
CA ALA A 8 -11.86 -2.74 -13.51
C ALA A 8 -13.23 -3.02 -12.87
N PRO A 9 -14.14 -3.77 -13.54
CA PRO A 9 -15.50 -4.02 -13.05
C PRO A 9 -15.56 -4.81 -11.73
N ASP A 10 -14.49 -5.48 -11.35
CA ASP A 10 -14.36 -6.27 -10.13
C ASP A 10 -13.90 -5.47 -8.90
N VAL A 11 -13.63 -4.17 -9.07
CA VAL A 11 -13.29 -3.28 -7.96
C VAL A 11 -14.54 -2.95 -7.14
N LYS A 12 -14.48 -3.16 -5.84
CA LYS A 12 -15.55 -2.78 -4.91
C LYS A 12 -15.24 -1.42 -4.31
N VAL A 13 -16.08 -0.45 -4.60
CA VAL A 13 -15.93 0.93 -4.13
C VAL A 13 -17.07 1.26 -3.15
N GLY A 14 -16.70 1.72 -1.96
CA GLY A 14 -17.63 2.14 -0.92
C GLY A 14 -18.32 3.48 -1.24
N LYS A 15 -19.10 3.98 -0.29
CA LYS A 15 -19.83 5.25 -0.40
C LYS A 15 -18.88 6.43 -0.27
N ASP A 16 -19.16 7.50 -1.01
CA ASP A 16 -18.46 8.79 -0.92
C ASP A 16 -16.94 8.72 -1.14
N VAL A 17 -16.47 7.69 -1.84
CA VAL A 17 -15.06 7.54 -2.22
C VAL A 17 -14.72 8.52 -3.34
N LYS A 18 -13.59 9.24 -3.18
CA LYS A 18 -13.08 10.16 -4.21
C LYS A 18 -11.86 9.55 -4.90
N ILE A 19 -11.99 9.30 -6.20
CA ILE A 19 -10.90 8.73 -7.01
C ILE A 19 -10.49 9.77 -8.06
N PHE A 20 -9.20 10.11 -8.06
CA PHE A 20 -8.65 11.09 -9.00
C PHE A 20 -8.25 10.45 -10.34
N ALA A 21 -7.77 11.26 -11.28
CA ALA A 21 -7.40 10.80 -12.61
C ALA A 21 -6.13 9.93 -12.64
N PHE A 22 -5.96 9.20 -13.74
CA PHE A 22 -4.78 8.35 -14.05
C PHE A 22 -4.55 7.22 -13.04
N VAL A 23 -5.59 6.68 -12.44
CA VAL A 23 -5.51 5.51 -11.57
C VAL A 23 -5.58 4.21 -12.38
N ASN A 24 -4.97 3.14 -11.85
CA ASN A 24 -5.12 1.78 -12.34
C ASN A 24 -5.54 0.89 -11.15
N MET A 25 -6.78 0.40 -11.16
CA MET A 25 -7.34 -0.37 -10.04
C MET A 25 -8.05 -1.61 -10.57
N TYR A 26 -7.80 -2.76 -9.97
CA TYR A 26 -8.44 -4.02 -10.32
C TYR A 26 -8.47 -4.98 -9.13
N GLY A 27 -9.56 -5.74 -8.97
CA GLY A 27 -9.75 -6.80 -7.97
C GLY A 27 -9.56 -6.36 -6.51
N CYS A 28 -9.65 -5.07 -6.21
CA CYS A 28 -9.43 -4.51 -4.88
C CYS A 28 -10.73 -4.00 -4.24
N GLU A 29 -10.66 -3.71 -2.95
CA GLU A 29 -11.76 -3.15 -2.18
C GLU A 29 -11.37 -1.82 -1.55
N ILE A 30 -12.24 -0.80 -1.67
CA ILE A 30 -12.02 0.54 -1.12
C ILE A 30 -13.20 0.88 -0.21
N GLY A 31 -12.92 1.12 1.06
CA GLY A 31 -13.91 1.48 2.08
C GLY A 31 -14.43 2.92 1.94
N ASP A 32 -15.54 3.18 2.61
CA ASP A 32 -16.29 4.44 2.56
C ASP A 32 -15.44 5.67 2.89
N ASN A 33 -15.77 6.81 2.29
CA ASN A 33 -15.15 8.13 2.53
C ASN A 33 -13.66 8.20 2.22
N SER A 34 -13.08 7.20 1.57
CA SER A 34 -11.66 7.18 1.26
C SER A 34 -11.32 8.04 0.04
N LYS A 35 -10.06 8.44 -0.06
CA LYS A 35 -9.57 9.31 -1.13
C LYS A 35 -8.35 8.69 -1.80
N ILE A 36 -8.46 8.42 -3.09
CA ILE A 36 -7.39 7.84 -3.91
C ILE A 36 -6.84 8.90 -4.84
N GLY A 37 -5.59 9.27 -4.65
CA GLY A 37 -4.88 10.29 -5.40
C GLY A 37 -4.62 9.91 -6.86
N ALA A 38 -4.18 10.87 -7.66
CA ALA A 38 -3.84 10.63 -9.05
C ALA A 38 -2.61 9.73 -9.20
N PHE A 39 -2.54 8.98 -10.30
CA PHE A 39 -1.45 8.06 -10.61
C PHE A 39 -1.24 6.95 -9.55
N VAL A 40 -2.29 6.57 -8.85
CA VAL A 40 -2.25 5.45 -7.90
C VAL A 40 -2.58 4.17 -8.62
N GLU A 41 -1.82 3.11 -8.34
CA GLU A 41 -2.16 1.75 -8.71
C GLU A 41 -2.53 0.93 -7.47
N ILE A 42 -3.66 0.20 -7.53
CA ILE A 42 -4.10 -0.74 -6.50
C ILE A 42 -4.45 -2.06 -7.17
N GLN A 43 -3.74 -3.11 -6.79
CA GLN A 43 -3.86 -4.42 -7.40
C GLN A 43 -4.92 -5.30 -6.72
N LYS A 44 -5.21 -6.43 -7.38
CA LYS A 44 -6.16 -7.45 -6.90
C LYS A 44 -5.85 -7.87 -5.45
N ASN A 45 -6.90 -8.23 -4.71
CA ASN A 45 -6.81 -8.68 -3.32
C ASN A 45 -6.22 -7.66 -2.32
N ALA A 46 -5.96 -6.42 -2.75
CA ALA A 46 -5.65 -5.34 -1.84
C ALA A 46 -6.95 -4.81 -1.19
N LYS A 47 -6.88 -4.47 0.10
CA LYS A 47 -8.02 -3.96 0.87
C LYS A 47 -7.68 -2.63 1.51
N ILE A 48 -8.48 -1.63 1.21
CA ILE A 48 -8.38 -0.28 1.77
C ILE A 48 -9.60 -0.03 2.64
N GLY A 49 -9.38 0.30 3.90
CA GLY A 49 -10.43 0.60 4.87
C GLY A 49 -11.17 1.90 4.61
N ARG A 50 -11.94 2.37 5.59
CA ARG A 50 -12.70 3.61 5.54
C ARG A 50 -11.85 4.81 5.94
N ASN A 51 -12.19 5.99 5.44
CA ASN A 51 -11.50 7.26 5.73
C ASN A 51 -9.99 7.21 5.41
N VAL A 52 -9.55 6.34 4.52
CA VAL A 52 -8.14 6.22 4.14
C VAL A 52 -7.81 7.28 3.09
N LYS A 53 -6.67 7.93 3.26
CA LYS A 53 -6.14 8.85 2.26
C LYS A 53 -4.88 8.29 1.63
N VAL A 54 -4.97 7.90 0.36
CA VAL A 54 -3.83 7.48 -0.45
C VAL A 54 -3.43 8.64 -1.35
N SER A 55 -2.21 9.14 -1.17
CA SER A 55 -1.71 10.26 -1.97
C SER A 55 -1.17 9.78 -3.33
N SER A 56 -0.92 10.73 -4.23
CA SER A 56 -0.57 10.43 -5.63
C SER A 56 0.72 9.61 -5.79
N HIS A 57 0.81 8.88 -6.92
CA HIS A 57 1.97 8.05 -7.31
C HIS A 57 2.27 6.89 -6.35
N THR A 58 1.31 6.47 -5.55
CA THR A 58 1.46 5.34 -4.63
C THR A 58 1.12 4.04 -5.33
N PHE A 59 1.93 3.01 -5.09
CA PHE A 59 1.72 1.65 -5.57
C PHE A 59 1.35 0.74 -4.41
N ILE A 60 0.15 0.14 -4.49
CA ILE A 60 -0.37 -0.83 -3.50
C ILE A 60 -0.56 -2.17 -4.20
N CYS A 61 0.36 -3.08 -3.94
CA CYS A 61 0.37 -4.40 -4.58
C CYS A 61 -0.63 -5.38 -3.92
N GLU A 62 -0.80 -6.52 -4.56
CA GLU A 62 -1.59 -7.63 -4.06
C GLU A 62 -1.16 -8.05 -2.64
N GLY A 63 -2.14 -8.35 -1.77
CA GLY A 63 -1.92 -8.82 -0.40
C GLY A 63 -1.73 -7.73 0.64
N VAL A 64 -1.82 -6.46 0.26
CA VAL A 64 -1.76 -5.34 1.20
C VAL A 64 -3.14 -5.08 1.80
N THR A 65 -3.22 -5.02 3.12
CA THR A 65 -4.40 -4.57 3.85
C THR A 65 -4.08 -3.27 4.59
N ILE A 66 -4.85 -2.24 4.32
CA ILE A 66 -4.79 -0.94 5.01
C ILE A 66 -6.10 -0.76 5.76
N GLU A 67 -6.02 -0.70 7.08
CA GLU A 67 -7.19 -0.51 7.93
C GLU A 67 -7.72 0.94 7.88
N ASP A 68 -8.76 1.22 8.66
CA ASP A 68 -9.43 2.53 8.68
C ASP A 68 -8.52 3.67 9.15
N ASP A 69 -8.83 4.89 8.73
CA ASP A 69 -8.22 6.14 9.19
C ASP A 69 -6.72 6.27 8.90
N VAL A 70 -6.18 5.51 7.95
CA VAL A 70 -4.75 5.51 7.58
C VAL A 70 -4.44 6.61 6.57
N PHE A 71 -3.29 7.25 6.77
CA PHE A 71 -2.70 8.17 5.80
C PHE A 71 -1.53 7.50 5.07
N VAL A 72 -1.57 7.50 3.74
CA VAL A 72 -0.46 7.06 2.88
C VAL A 72 0.03 8.26 2.06
N GLY A 73 1.27 8.63 2.27
CA GLY A 73 1.94 9.74 1.59
C GLY A 73 2.09 9.53 0.10
N HIS A 74 2.68 10.52 -0.58
CA HIS A 74 2.96 10.43 -2.01
C HIS A 74 4.08 9.43 -2.30
N ASN A 75 4.01 8.78 -3.47
CA ASN A 75 5.09 7.93 -3.96
C ASN A 75 5.51 6.83 -2.95
N VAL A 76 4.55 6.28 -2.21
CA VAL A 76 4.79 5.13 -1.34
C VAL A 76 4.71 3.86 -2.17
N SER A 77 5.64 2.92 -1.97
CA SER A 77 5.64 1.65 -2.67
C SER A 77 5.56 0.49 -1.68
N PHE A 78 4.57 -0.38 -1.87
CA PHE A 78 4.48 -1.66 -1.17
C PHE A 78 5.07 -2.76 -2.03
N ILE A 79 5.74 -3.73 -1.41
CA ILE A 79 6.36 -4.88 -2.06
C ILE A 79 5.68 -6.14 -1.54
N ASN A 80 5.40 -7.12 -2.41
CA ASN A 80 4.73 -8.38 -2.04
C ASN A 80 5.52 -9.63 -2.41
N ASP A 81 6.67 -9.48 -3.08
CA ASP A 81 7.60 -10.56 -3.37
C ASP A 81 8.93 -10.31 -2.61
N LYS A 82 9.30 -11.26 -1.77
CA LYS A 82 10.50 -11.14 -0.93
C LYS A 82 11.80 -11.29 -1.74
N TYR A 83 11.76 -12.08 -2.79
CA TYR A 83 12.92 -12.41 -3.63
C TYR A 83 12.57 -12.35 -5.12
N PRO A 84 12.23 -11.16 -5.64
CA PRO A 84 11.72 -11.03 -7.01
C PRO A 84 12.73 -11.51 -8.05
N ARG A 85 12.25 -12.25 -9.03
CA ARG A 85 13.00 -12.71 -10.20
C ARG A 85 12.15 -12.48 -11.45
N ALA A 86 12.80 -12.12 -12.53
CA ALA A 86 12.14 -11.99 -13.82
C ALA A 86 11.89 -13.35 -14.48
N THR A 87 12.75 -14.32 -14.21
CA THR A 87 12.75 -15.64 -14.88
C THR A 87 12.83 -16.79 -13.89
N VAL A 88 12.31 -17.95 -14.30
CA VAL A 88 12.48 -19.22 -13.59
C VAL A 88 13.86 -19.84 -13.89
N ALA A 89 14.25 -20.82 -13.08
CA ALA A 89 15.44 -21.63 -13.36
C ALA A 89 15.28 -22.33 -14.73
N GLY A 90 16.27 -22.17 -15.61
CA GLY A 90 16.20 -22.71 -16.98
C GLY A 90 15.67 -21.72 -18.03
N GLY A 91 15.30 -20.50 -17.67
CA GLY A 91 14.84 -19.44 -18.57
C GLY A 91 13.32 -19.39 -18.72
N GLY A 92 12.83 -18.32 -19.28
CA GLY A 92 11.40 -18.01 -19.39
C GLY A 92 10.93 -17.09 -18.26
N LEU A 93 9.95 -16.23 -18.56
CA LEU A 93 9.39 -15.30 -17.59
C LEU A 93 8.66 -16.05 -16.48
N GLN A 94 8.83 -15.60 -15.23
CA GLN A 94 8.01 -16.04 -14.12
C GLN A 94 6.54 -15.70 -14.37
N THR A 95 5.67 -16.61 -13.88
CA THR A 95 4.22 -16.44 -13.83
C THR A 95 3.76 -16.33 -12.38
N GLU A 96 2.48 -16.08 -12.16
CA GLU A 96 1.89 -16.05 -10.81
C GLU A 96 2.07 -17.37 -10.04
N ALA A 97 2.30 -18.49 -10.72
CA ALA A 97 2.52 -19.79 -10.09
C ALA A 97 3.94 -20.01 -9.53
N ASP A 98 4.87 -19.14 -9.90
CA ASP A 98 6.30 -19.33 -9.62
C ASP A 98 6.77 -18.61 -8.33
N TRP A 99 5.89 -17.85 -7.69
CA TRP A 99 6.19 -17.10 -6.47
C TRP A 99 4.95 -17.00 -5.57
N ALA A 100 5.13 -16.57 -4.35
CA ALA A 100 4.05 -16.45 -3.38
C ALA A 100 3.95 -15.01 -2.86
N VAL A 101 2.73 -14.49 -2.83
CA VAL A 101 2.43 -13.19 -2.23
C VAL A 101 2.67 -13.26 -0.72
N VAL A 102 3.46 -12.32 -0.21
CA VAL A 102 3.66 -12.14 1.23
C VAL A 102 2.90 -10.89 1.68
N ALA A 103 1.86 -11.10 2.49
CA ALA A 103 0.93 -10.05 2.89
C ALA A 103 1.57 -8.99 3.81
N THR A 104 1.06 -7.77 3.71
CA THR A 104 1.44 -6.62 4.55
C THR A 104 0.20 -6.02 5.19
N LEU A 105 0.30 -5.62 6.46
CA LEU A 105 -0.79 -5.01 7.22
C LEU A 105 -0.42 -3.63 7.72
N VAL A 106 -1.25 -2.64 7.41
CA VAL A 106 -1.18 -1.29 7.99
C VAL A 106 -2.39 -1.11 8.89
N LYS A 107 -2.15 -0.99 10.19
CA LYS A 107 -3.20 -0.90 11.19
C LYS A 107 -3.79 0.49 11.28
N LYS A 108 -4.98 0.55 11.87
CA LYS A 108 -5.82 1.74 12.02
C LYS A 108 -5.04 2.96 12.49
N GLY A 109 -5.30 4.10 11.87
CA GLY A 109 -4.74 5.41 12.26
C GLY A 109 -3.25 5.59 11.95
N ALA A 110 -2.57 4.61 11.36
CA ALA A 110 -1.17 4.76 10.99
C ALA A 110 -0.96 5.82 9.90
N SER A 111 0.22 6.41 9.87
CA SER A 111 0.62 7.38 8.83
C SER A 111 1.95 6.96 8.19
N ILE A 112 1.97 6.87 6.88
CA ILE A 112 3.17 6.51 6.12
C ILE A 112 3.65 7.74 5.34
N GLY A 113 4.85 8.19 5.65
CA GLY A 113 5.46 9.36 5.03
C GLY A 113 5.78 9.17 3.55
N THR A 114 5.82 10.29 2.85
CA THR A 114 6.12 10.36 1.41
C THR A 114 7.40 9.61 1.03
N SER A 115 7.38 8.94 -0.12
CA SER A 115 8.53 8.19 -0.68
C SER A 115 9.06 7.07 0.21
N SER A 116 8.23 6.50 1.07
CA SER A 116 8.58 5.32 1.86
C SER A 116 8.41 4.04 1.04
N THR A 117 9.26 3.05 1.31
CA THR A 117 9.15 1.70 0.77
C THR A 117 8.80 0.74 1.91
N ILE A 118 7.74 -0.04 1.72
CA ILE A 118 7.25 -1.00 2.71
C ILE A 118 7.50 -2.41 2.18
N LEU A 119 8.43 -3.12 2.81
CA LEU A 119 8.72 -4.52 2.45
C LEU A 119 7.57 -5.43 2.86
N CYS A 120 7.45 -6.55 2.19
CA CYS A 120 6.42 -7.54 2.46
C CYS A 120 6.60 -8.24 3.82
N GLY A 121 5.51 -8.74 4.36
CA GLY A 121 5.48 -9.49 5.61
C GLY A 121 5.60 -8.63 6.87
N VAL A 122 5.48 -7.30 6.75
CA VAL A 122 5.54 -6.40 7.90
C VAL A 122 4.15 -5.96 8.34
N THR A 123 4.02 -5.65 9.63
CA THR A 123 2.87 -4.97 10.22
C THR A 123 3.29 -3.58 10.68
N ILE A 124 2.61 -2.55 10.18
CA ILE A 124 2.72 -1.20 10.72
C ILE A 124 1.63 -1.04 11.79
N GLY A 125 2.04 -0.83 13.03
CA GLY A 125 1.17 -0.82 14.21
C GLY A 125 0.20 0.35 14.25
N GLU A 126 -0.83 0.23 15.08
CA GLU A 126 -1.88 1.22 15.23
C GLU A 126 -1.30 2.60 15.61
N ASN A 127 -1.77 3.66 14.95
CA ASN A 127 -1.30 5.04 15.11
C ASN A 127 0.20 5.26 14.90
N ALA A 128 0.95 4.28 14.41
CA ALA A 128 2.37 4.47 14.13
C ALA A 128 2.59 5.51 13.02
N VAL A 129 3.67 6.27 13.13
CA VAL A 129 4.09 7.23 12.10
C VAL A 129 5.41 6.78 11.50
N VAL A 130 5.40 6.52 10.21
CA VAL A 130 6.61 6.22 9.42
C VAL A 130 7.07 7.53 8.76
N GLY A 131 8.29 7.94 9.05
CA GLY A 131 8.88 9.15 8.47
C GLY A 131 9.09 9.04 6.97
N ALA A 132 9.05 10.17 6.26
CA ALA A 132 9.26 10.21 4.81
C ALA A 132 10.61 9.62 4.41
N GLY A 133 10.66 8.98 3.23
CA GLY A 133 11.88 8.37 2.69
C GLY A 133 12.36 7.12 3.43
N SER A 134 11.54 6.53 4.28
CA SER A 134 11.92 5.35 5.07
C SER A 134 11.82 4.07 4.27
N VAL A 135 12.64 3.07 4.62
CA VAL A 135 12.50 1.68 4.16
C VAL A 135 12.12 0.80 5.35
N VAL A 136 10.85 0.39 5.40
CA VAL A 136 10.33 -0.45 6.48
C VAL A 136 10.62 -1.92 6.17
N THR A 137 11.52 -2.52 6.94
CA THR A 137 12.01 -3.89 6.74
C THR A 137 11.54 -4.86 7.83
N LYS A 138 10.93 -4.35 8.90
CA LYS A 138 10.42 -5.10 10.06
C LYS A 138 9.17 -4.42 10.59
N ASP A 139 8.43 -5.12 11.42
CA ASP A 139 7.24 -4.59 12.08
C ASP A 139 7.56 -3.29 12.84
N ILE A 140 6.64 -2.34 12.72
CA ILE A 140 6.65 -1.09 13.48
C ILE A 140 5.61 -1.22 14.60
N PRO A 141 6.01 -1.06 15.87
CA PRO A 141 5.07 -1.09 16.99
C PRO A 141 4.00 0.01 16.91
N ALA A 142 2.89 -0.18 17.63
CA ALA A 142 1.86 0.85 17.76
C ALA A 142 2.37 2.08 18.51
N ASN A 143 1.79 3.25 18.20
CA ASN A 143 2.01 4.52 18.91
C ASN A 143 3.49 4.95 18.99
N VAL A 144 4.23 4.76 17.89
CA VAL A 144 5.63 5.20 17.77
C VAL A 144 5.86 6.01 16.51
N VAL A 145 6.92 6.78 16.51
CA VAL A 145 7.53 7.34 15.30
C VAL A 145 8.74 6.48 14.92
N ALA A 146 8.75 6.00 13.68
CA ALA A 146 9.87 5.25 13.12
C ALA A 146 10.33 5.89 11.81
N ALA A 147 11.60 5.93 11.53
CA ALA A 147 12.14 6.48 10.29
C ALA A 147 13.51 5.89 9.93
N GLY A 148 13.95 6.14 8.71
CA GLY A 148 15.29 5.82 8.22
C GLY A 148 15.35 4.64 7.26
N VAL A 149 16.57 4.32 6.82
CA VAL A 149 16.91 3.23 5.90
C VAL A 149 17.99 2.36 6.53
N PRO A 150 17.63 1.22 7.10
CA PRO A 150 16.28 0.72 7.38
C PRO A 150 15.59 1.52 8.50
N ALA A 151 14.26 1.55 8.48
CA ALA A 151 13.48 2.26 9.48
C ALA A 151 13.70 1.68 10.90
N ARG A 152 13.83 2.59 11.87
CA ARG A 152 13.98 2.26 13.30
C ARG A 152 13.06 3.13 14.12
N VAL A 153 12.58 2.62 15.23
CA VAL A 153 11.80 3.39 16.20
C VAL A 153 12.69 4.52 16.76
N LEU A 154 12.21 5.73 16.65
CA LEU A 154 12.87 6.94 17.14
C LEU A 154 12.35 7.37 18.50
N ARG A 155 11.02 7.31 18.69
CA ARG A 155 10.35 7.70 19.93
C ARG A 155 8.92 7.16 20.00
N LYS A 156 8.30 7.21 21.15
CA LYS A 156 6.85 7.04 21.31
C LYS A 156 6.11 8.33 20.90
N LEU A 157 4.85 8.18 20.50
CA LEU A 157 3.92 9.29 20.28
C LEU A 157 3.41 9.85 21.60
#